data_416f57b6cca219b6ee12b7af10231070
#
_entry.id   416f57b6cca219b6ee12b7af10231070
#
_cell.length_a   1.000
_cell.length_b   1.000
_cell.length_c   1.000
_cell.angle_alpha   90.00
_cell.angle_beta   90.00
_cell.angle_gamma   90.00
#
_symmetry.space_group_name_H-M   'P 1'
#
loop_
_entity.id
_entity.type
_entity.pdbx_description
1 polymer ?
#
loop_
_entity_poly.entity_id
_entity_poly.type
_entity_poly.pdbx_seq_one_letter_code
_entity_poly.pdbx_strand_id
1 'polypeptide(L)'
;MKFLGSAAVASASFIVMTVGCLVSQPVASQPAAAQEQLVDAAGNMHIPKNYRATYEFVGSWSIAGDNGAKEIHVVYASPGTTATYRATGKFPDGSILVKEVYGTATSEMTTGTVSHQDVLKGWFMMVKDSKDSHPDNKLWGNGWGWSWFNAGDPVKTTSTSFRSDCLGCHIPAKATDWIYVQGYPGLKK
;
A
#
# COMPACT_ATOMS: atom_id res chain seq x y z
N MET A 1 -76.68 -11.17 58.12
CA MET A 1 -75.98 -10.64 56.98
C MET A 1 -74.54 -11.08 57.12
N LYS A 2 -74.10 -12.03 56.26
CA LYS A 2 -72.79 -12.69 56.35
C LYS A 2 -71.82 -11.99 55.40
N PHE A 3 -70.69 -11.51 55.86
CA PHE A 3 -69.59 -11.04 55.09
C PHE A 3 -68.61 -12.18 54.89
N LEU A 4 -68.39 -12.53 53.62
CA LEU A 4 -67.35 -13.45 53.17
C LEU A 4 -66.09 -12.65 52.82
N GLY A 5 -65.02 -12.95 53.58
CA GLY A 5 -63.71 -12.38 53.28
C GLY A 5 -62.98 -13.26 52.25
N SER A 6 -62.54 -12.63 51.15
CA SER A 6 -61.65 -13.30 50.18
C SER A 6 -60.20 -13.08 50.60
N ALA A 7 -59.46 -14.17 50.78
CA ALA A 7 -58.01 -14.17 50.97
C ALA A 7 -57.29 -14.10 49.62
N ALA A 8 -56.46 -13.05 49.40
CA ALA A 8 -55.56 -12.95 48.26
C ALA A 8 -54.27 -13.73 48.51
N VAL A 9 -54.00 -14.73 47.69
CA VAL A 9 -52.75 -15.47 47.67
C VAL A 9 -51.75 -14.69 46.79
N ALA A 10 -50.69 -14.18 47.41
CA ALA A 10 -49.58 -13.53 46.68
C ALA A 10 -48.58 -14.60 46.20
N SER A 11 -48.51 -14.83 44.91
CA SER A 11 -47.51 -15.68 44.32
C SER A 11 -46.21 -14.89 44.12
N ALA A 12 -45.16 -15.24 44.84
CA ALA A 12 -43.83 -14.69 44.66
C ALA A 12 -43.12 -15.44 43.51
N SER A 13 -42.94 -14.75 42.37
CA SER A 13 -42.13 -15.26 41.24
C SER A 13 -40.66 -14.99 41.54
N PHE A 14 -39.89 -16.03 41.74
CA PHE A 14 -38.43 -15.96 41.80
C PHE A 14 -37.90 -15.88 40.38
N ILE A 15 -37.32 -14.74 40.02
CA ILE A 15 -36.53 -14.56 38.77
C ILE A 15 -35.11 -15.07 39.06
N VAL A 16 -34.78 -16.23 38.51
CA VAL A 16 -33.39 -16.72 38.49
C VAL A 16 -32.64 -16.00 37.38
N MET A 17 -31.80 -15.03 37.77
CA MET A 17 -30.84 -14.43 36.83
C MET A 17 -29.68 -15.43 36.62
N THR A 18 -29.65 -16.09 35.48
CA THR A 18 -28.48 -16.84 35.03
C THR A 18 -27.43 -15.84 34.50
N VAL A 19 -26.38 -15.63 35.29
CA VAL A 19 -25.17 -14.89 34.82
C VAL A 19 -24.45 -15.78 33.81
N GLY A 20 -24.66 -15.50 32.54
CA GLY A 20 -23.91 -16.13 31.45
C GLY A 20 -22.47 -15.66 31.48
N CYS A 21 -21.52 -16.51 31.88
CA CYS A 21 -20.11 -16.29 31.67
C CYS A 21 -19.82 -16.31 30.17
N LEU A 22 -19.58 -15.13 29.59
CA LEU A 22 -19.00 -14.99 28.25
C LEU A 22 -17.56 -15.52 28.30
N VAL A 23 -17.38 -16.77 27.93
CA VAL A 23 -16.05 -17.34 27.70
C VAL A 23 -15.51 -16.72 26.41
N SER A 24 -14.60 -15.73 26.55
CA SER A 24 -13.87 -15.19 25.43
C SER A 24 -13.01 -16.30 24.82
N GLN A 25 -13.38 -16.77 23.64
CA GLN A 25 -12.58 -17.72 22.90
C GLN A 25 -11.26 -17.02 22.49
N PRO A 26 -10.09 -17.65 22.69
CA PRO A 26 -8.85 -17.11 22.18
C PRO A 26 -8.94 -17.06 20.65
N VAL A 27 -8.80 -15.86 20.08
CA VAL A 27 -8.64 -15.67 18.64
C VAL A 27 -7.35 -16.40 18.28
N ALA A 28 -7.47 -17.52 17.57
CA ALA A 28 -6.30 -18.21 17.04
C ALA A 28 -5.53 -17.22 16.16
N SER A 29 -4.31 -16.84 16.57
CA SER A 29 -3.40 -16.06 15.76
C SER A 29 -3.15 -16.86 14.48
N GLN A 30 -3.62 -16.36 13.32
CA GLN A 30 -3.24 -16.93 12.04
C GLN A 30 -1.70 -16.92 11.97
N PRO A 31 -1.07 -18.03 11.53
CA PRO A 31 0.35 -18.03 11.31
C PRO A 31 0.67 -16.88 10.36
N ALA A 32 1.64 -16.02 10.72
CA ALA A 32 2.13 -14.97 9.86
C ALA A 32 2.50 -15.62 8.53
N ALA A 33 1.81 -15.26 7.46
CA ALA A 33 2.17 -15.72 6.12
C ALA A 33 3.65 -15.42 5.94
N ALA A 34 4.45 -16.41 5.51
CA ALA A 34 5.87 -16.23 5.29
C ALA A 34 6.05 -14.99 4.43
N GLN A 35 6.76 -13.99 4.96
CA GLN A 35 6.94 -12.72 4.28
C GLN A 35 7.67 -12.99 2.97
N GLU A 36 7.07 -12.62 1.84
CA GLU A 36 7.65 -12.82 0.52
C GLU A 36 9.02 -12.13 0.49
N GLN A 37 10.07 -12.87 0.15
CA GLN A 37 11.41 -12.31 0.02
C GLN A 37 11.51 -11.58 -1.32
N LEU A 38 11.29 -10.27 -1.31
CA LEU A 38 11.22 -9.43 -2.51
C LEU A 38 12.57 -8.96 -3.03
N VAL A 39 13.61 -9.14 -2.24
CA VAL A 39 15.00 -8.83 -2.57
C VAL A 39 15.84 -10.05 -2.20
N ASP A 40 16.58 -10.61 -3.16
CA ASP A 40 17.49 -11.72 -2.88
C ASP A 40 18.84 -11.25 -2.28
N ALA A 41 19.71 -12.18 -1.93
CA ALA A 41 21.02 -11.88 -1.34
C ALA A 41 21.93 -11.05 -2.27
N ALA A 42 21.75 -11.14 -3.58
CA ALA A 42 22.48 -10.34 -4.57
C ALA A 42 21.84 -8.97 -4.83
N GLY A 43 20.71 -8.66 -4.18
CA GLY A 43 19.98 -7.43 -4.36
C GLY A 43 19.06 -7.41 -5.60
N ASN A 44 18.76 -8.57 -6.19
CA ASN A 44 17.76 -8.62 -7.26
C ASN A 44 16.36 -8.48 -6.66
N MET A 45 15.56 -7.63 -7.27
CA MET A 45 14.20 -7.29 -6.83
C MET A 45 13.16 -7.94 -7.74
N HIS A 46 11.96 -8.21 -7.20
CA HIS A 46 10.77 -8.57 -7.99
C HIS A 46 9.52 -7.93 -7.41
N ILE A 47 8.49 -7.77 -8.24
CA ILE A 47 7.23 -7.15 -7.85
C ILE A 47 6.48 -8.05 -6.86
N PRO A 48 6.01 -7.52 -5.71
CA PRO A 48 5.23 -8.28 -4.73
C PRO A 48 3.91 -8.78 -5.35
N LYS A 49 3.53 -10.03 -5.10
CA LYS A 49 2.35 -10.65 -5.76
C LYS A 49 1.05 -9.96 -5.41
N ASN A 50 0.75 -9.69 -4.20
CA ASN A 50 -0.57 -9.19 -3.77
C ASN A 50 -0.55 -7.74 -3.30
N TYR A 51 0.39 -6.91 -3.78
CA TYR A 51 0.58 -5.54 -3.27
C TYR A 51 -0.69 -4.68 -3.35
N ARG A 52 -1.52 -4.83 -4.38
CA ARG A 52 -2.78 -4.06 -4.49
C ARG A 52 -3.76 -4.33 -3.34
N ALA A 53 -3.72 -5.53 -2.75
CA ALA A 53 -4.58 -5.89 -1.63
C ALA A 53 -3.92 -5.65 -0.25
N THR A 54 -2.59 -5.61 -0.19
CA THR A 54 -1.84 -5.61 1.07
C THR A 54 -1.05 -4.33 1.32
N TYR A 55 -0.79 -3.52 0.29
CA TYR A 55 -0.07 -2.26 0.40
C TYR A 55 -1.03 -1.06 0.49
N GLU A 56 -0.56 0.01 1.07
CA GLU A 56 -1.29 1.26 1.18
C GLU A 56 -1.32 1.99 -0.17
N PHE A 57 -2.52 2.35 -0.66
CA PHE A 57 -2.63 3.25 -1.81
C PHE A 57 -2.13 4.64 -1.42
N VAL A 58 -1.10 5.11 -2.08
CA VAL A 58 -0.46 6.41 -1.78
C VAL A 58 -1.11 7.54 -2.58
N GLY A 59 -1.46 7.26 -3.84
CA GLY A 59 -2.07 8.22 -4.74
C GLY A 59 -1.79 7.90 -6.20
N SER A 60 -2.27 8.78 -7.09
CA SER A 60 -2.07 8.64 -8.52
C SER A 60 -1.69 9.98 -9.15
N TRP A 61 -0.95 9.91 -10.25
CA TRP A 61 -0.62 11.05 -11.10
C TRP A 61 -1.10 10.80 -12.52
N SER A 62 -1.66 11.83 -13.13
CA SER A 62 -1.97 11.85 -14.55
C SER A 62 -0.88 12.65 -15.28
N ILE A 63 -0.29 12.06 -16.29
CA ILE A 63 0.64 12.75 -17.19
C ILE A 63 -0.19 13.34 -18.34
N ALA A 64 -0.14 14.64 -18.48
CA ALA A 64 -0.90 15.34 -19.53
C ALA A 64 -0.44 14.92 -20.94
N GLY A 65 -1.39 14.85 -21.86
CA GLY A 65 -1.19 14.69 -23.30
C GLY A 65 -2.11 15.66 -24.04
N ASP A 66 -2.00 15.69 -25.36
CA ASP A 66 -2.74 16.66 -26.19
C ASP A 66 -4.25 16.39 -26.21
N ASN A 67 -4.65 15.12 -26.07
CA ASN A 67 -6.05 14.67 -26.12
C ASN A 67 -6.44 13.87 -24.88
N GLY A 68 -6.19 14.42 -23.69
CA GLY A 68 -6.44 13.74 -22.42
C GLY A 68 -5.13 13.35 -21.73
N ALA A 69 -5.17 12.36 -20.83
CA ALA A 69 -3.98 11.86 -20.18
C ALA A 69 -3.17 10.95 -21.12
N LYS A 70 -1.85 11.12 -21.13
CA LYS A 70 -0.91 10.23 -21.83
C LYS A 70 -0.65 8.94 -21.04
N GLU A 71 -0.52 9.10 -19.74
CA GLU A 71 -0.28 8.00 -18.79
C GLU A 71 -0.96 8.29 -17.47
N ILE A 72 -1.30 7.23 -16.74
CA ILE A 72 -1.69 7.31 -15.33
C ILE A 72 -0.72 6.45 -14.53
N HIS A 73 -0.12 7.07 -13.51
CA HIS A 73 0.76 6.42 -12.56
C HIS A 73 0.01 6.21 -11.24
N VAL A 74 0.07 5.00 -10.70
CA VAL A 74 -0.56 4.65 -9.41
C VAL A 74 0.51 4.12 -8.48
N VAL A 75 0.57 4.63 -7.25
CA VAL A 75 1.63 4.27 -6.29
C VAL A 75 1.05 3.61 -5.06
N TYR A 76 1.68 2.51 -4.68
CA TYR A 76 1.44 1.76 -3.47
C TYR A 76 2.69 1.72 -2.61
N ALA A 77 2.54 1.72 -1.29
CA ALA A 77 3.61 1.61 -0.31
C ALA A 77 3.39 0.43 0.62
N SER A 78 4.45 -0.24 1.02
CA SER A 78 4.37 -1.31 2.02
C SER A 78 3.77 -0.81 3.35
N PRO A 79 3.09 -1.66 4.12
CA PRO A 79 2.37 -1.26 5.34
C PRO A 79 3.23 -0.46 6.33
N GLY A 80 2.66 0.61 6.89
CA GLY A 80 3.32 1.49 7.86
C GLY A 80 4.26 2.53 7.26
N THR A 81 4.56 2.44 5.96
CA THR A 81 5.47 3.37 5.25
C THR A 81 4.94 4.80 5.26
N THR A 82 3.67 5.01 4.93
CA THR A 82 3.08 6.35 4.84
C THR A 82 2.97 7.01 6.21
N ALA A 83 2.59 6.25 7.24
CA ALA A 83 2.50 6.74 8.61
C ALA A 83 3.87 7.20 9.13
N THR A 84 4.92 6.40 8.91
CA THR A 84 6.29 6.75 9.32
C THR A 84 6.80 7.97 8.55
N TYR A 85 6.56 8.04 7.25
CA TYR A 85 6.95 9.21 6.46
C TYR A 85 6.26 10.50 6.96
N ARG A 86 4.96 10.46 7.23
CA ARG A 86 4.24 11.64 7.79
C ARG A 86 4.83 12.09 9.13
N ALA A 87 5.21 11.15 9.98
CA ALA A 87 5.76 11.47 11.30
C ALA A 87 7.19 12.04 11.24
N THR A 88 8.03 11.51 10.34
CA THR A 88 9.49 11.77 10.35
C THR A 88 9.99 12.58 9.15
N GLY A 89 9.29 12.55 8.03
CA GLY A 89 9.73 13.09 6.73
C GLY A 89 10.72 12.18 6.00
N LYS A 90 10.88 10.94 6.45
CA LYS A 90 11.76 9.93 5.84
C LYS A 90 11.04 8.60 5.71
N PHE A 91 11.36 7.87 4.67
CA PHE A 91 10.89 6.50 4.50
C PHE A 91 11.68 5.57 5.43
N PRO A 92 10.99 4.68 6.19
CA PRO A 92 11.68 3.70 7.03
C PRO A 92 12.47 2.70 6.18
N ASP A 93 13.56 2.20 6.72
CA ASP A 93 14.39 1.18 6.07
C ASP A 93 13.56 -0.06 5.74
N GLY A 94 13.76 -0.66 4.57
CA GLY A 94 12.94 -1.76 4.07
C GLY A 94 11.59 -1.35 3.48
N SER A 95 11.21 -0.07 3.44
CA SER A 95 10.01 0.39 2.73
C SER A 95 10.06 0.01 1.27
N ILE A 96 8.92 -0.47 0.75
CA ILE A 96 8.77 -0.79 -0.66
C ILE A 96 7.72 0.13 -1.28
N LEU A 97 8.09 0.76 -2.38
CA LEU A 97 7.18 1.53 -3.22
C LEU A 97 7.02 0.82 -4.56
N VAL A 98 5.78 0.60 -4.96
CA VAL A 98 5.45 0.06 -6.28
C VAL A 98 4.64 1.10 -7.04
N LYS A 99 5.16 1.53 -8.20
CA LYS A 99 4.48 2.48 -9.08
C LYS A 99 4.07 1.77 -10.36
N GLU A 100 2.78 1.59 -10.57
CA GLU A 100 2.21 1.14 -11.82
C GLU A 100 2.20 2.26 -12.84
N VAL A 101 2.52 1.95 -14.09
CA VAL A 101 2.43 2.86 -15.23
C VAL A 101 1.43 2.30 -16.23
N TYR A 102 0.37 3.04 -16.49
CA TYR A 102 -0.67 2.68 -17.44
C TYR A 102 -0.65 3.61 -18.66
N GLY A 103 -0.89 3.03 -19.84
CA GLY A 103 -1.48 3.77 -20.95
C GLY A 103 -2.93 4.15 -20.60
N THR A 104 -3.52 5.02 -21.40
CA THR A 104 -4.87 5.54 -21.13
C THR A 104 -5.78 5.38 -22.32
N ALA A 105 -7.08 5.21 -22.04
CA ALA A 105 -8.16 5.45 -22.97
C ALA A 105 -8.94 6.70 -22.53
N THR A 106 -9.36 7.53 -23.48
CA THR A 106 -10.14 8.75 -23.25
C THR A 106 -11.50 8.62 -23.94
N SER A 107 -12.56 8.95 -23.22
CA SER A 107 -13.94 8.85 -23.71
C SER A 107 -14.84 9.91 -23.08
N GLU A 108 -15.95 10.22 -23.76
CA GLU A 108 -17.00 11.06 -23.21
C GLU A 108 -17.84 10.26 -22.22
N MET A 109 -18.06 10.84 -21.05
CA MET A 109 -18.94 10.33 -19.99
C MET A 109 -19.90 11.41 -19.51
N THR A 110 -20.86 11.07 -18.66
CA THR A 110 -21.81 12.04 -18.07
C THR A 110 -21.16 13.16 -17.29
N THR A 111 -19.94 12.93 -16.76
CA THR A 111 -19.12 13.91 -16.04
C THR A 111 -18.23 14.77 -16.94
N GLY A 112 -18.24 14.53 -18.24
CA GLY A 112 -17.36 15.15 -19.24
C GLY A 112 -16.37 14.18 -19.85
N THR A 113 -15.43 14.69 -20.64
CA THR A 113 -14.32 13.91 -21.21
C THR A 113 -13.43 13.39 -20.10
N VAL A 114 -13.23 12.09 -20.01
CA VAL A 114 -12.39 11.45 -18.99
C VAL A 114 -11.33 10.56 -19.62
N SER A 115 -10.16 10.52 -18.99
CA SER A 115 -9.14 9.53 -19.27
C SER A 115 -9.07 8.53 -18.12
N HIS A 116 -9.05 7.25 -18.44
CA HIS A 116 -8.93 6.17 -17.46
C HIS A 116 -7.77 5.25 -17.80
N GLN A 117 -7.34 4.44 -16.84
CA GLN A 117 -6.34 3.40 -17.02
C GLN A 117 -6.80 2.41 -18.09
N ASP A 118 -5.88 2.05 -18.98
CA ASP A 118 -6.09 1.05 -20.03
C ASP A 118 -5.02 -0.04 -19.89
N VAL A 119 -4.01 -0.06 -20.71
CA VAL A 119 -2.99 -1.10 -20.73
C VAL A 119 -1.90 -0.82 -19.70
N LEU A 120 -1.64 -1.78 -18.81
CA LEU A 120 -0.48 -1.72 -17.92
C LEU A 120 0.81 -1.84 -18.77
N LYS A 121 1.69 -0.87 -18.65
CA LYS A 121 3.01 -0.86 -19.31
C LYS A 121 4.07 -1.57 -18.45
N GLY A 122 3.97 -1.47 -17.15
CA GLY A 122 4.91 -2.07 -16.19
C GLY A 122 4.93 -1.36 -14.85
N TRP A 123 5.97 -1.65 -14.10
CA TRP A 123 6.14 -1.15 -12.73
C TRP A 123 7.52 -0.58 -12.50
N PHE A 124 7.59 0.56 -11.84
CA PHE A 124 8.78 0.92 -11.09
C PHE A 124 8.66 0.37 -9.66
N MET A 125 9.75 -0.14 -9.14
CA MET A 125 9.87 -0.55 -7.74
C MET A 125 11.06 0.16 -7.11
N MET A 126 10.85 0.67 -5.91
CA MET A 126 11.92 1.20 -5.07
C MET A 126 11.88 0.51 -3.70
N VAL A 127 13.06 0.15 -3.19
CA VAL A 127 13.23 -0.45 -1.87
C VAL A 127 14.18 0.42 -1.06
N LYS A 128 13.74 0.90 0.09
CA LYS A 128 14.57 1.72 0.98
C LYS A 128 15.69 0.90 1.60
N ASP A 129 16.92 1.36 1.44
CA ASP A 129 18.12 0.74 2.00
C ASP A 129 19.07 1.84 2.53
N SER A 130 18.90 2.21 3.77
CA SER A 130 19.74 3.21 4.43
C SER A 130 21.09 2.65 4.89
N LYS A 131 21.31 1.34 4.75
CA LYS A 131 22.49 0.62 5.24
C LYS A 131 23.51 0.31 4.14
N ASP A 132 23.16 0.62 2.86
CA ASP A 132 23.98 0.25 1.70
C ASP A 132 24.28 -1.25 1.65
N SER A 133 23.22 -2.06 1.77
CA SER A 133 23.30 -3.52 1.91
C SER A 133 23.75 -4.23 0.62
N HIS A 134 23.70 -3.55 -0.53
CA HIS A 134 24.04 -4.11 -1.84
C HIS A 134 24.98 -3.21 -2.63
N PRO A 135 26.20 -2.88 -2.11
CA PRO A 135 27.11 -1.88 -2.68
C PRO A 135 27.61 -2.25 -4.07
N ASP A 136 27.70 -3.55 -4.40
CA ASP A 136 28.18 -4.05 -5.68
C ASP A 136 27.09 -4.15 -6.76
N ASN A 137 25.82 -3.98 -6.39
CA ASN A 137 24.70 -4.05 -7.32
C ASN A 137 24.36 -2.65 -7.88
N LYS A 138 24.54 -2.46 -9.18
CA LYS A 138 24.33 -1.18 -9.88
C LYS A 138 22.89 -0.63 -9.79
N LEU A 139 21.93 -1.42 -9.35
CA LEU A 139 20.55 -0.98 -9.11
C LEU A 139 20.36 -0.32 -7.75
N TRP A 140 21.38 -0.31 -6.89
CA TRP A 140 21.32 0.24 -5.55
C TRP A 140 22.20 1.48 -5.41
N GLY A 141 21.69 2.45 -4.69
CA GLY A 141 22.42 3.67 -4.36
C GLY A 141 21.50 4.81 -3.92
N ASN A 142 22.09 5.83 -3.30
CA ASN A 142 21.38 6.96 -2.71
C ASN A 142 20.36 6.54 -1.63
N GLY A 143 20.57 5.40 -0.98
CA GLY A 143 19.71 4.87 0.07
C GLY A 143 18.48 4.12 -0.47
N TRP A 144 18.50 3.69 -1.73
CA TRP A 144 17.41 2.96 -2.37
C TRP A 144 17.90 1.91 -3.36
N GLY A 145 17.14 0.83 -3.51
CA GLY A 145 17.14 -0.05 -4.68
C GLY A 145 16.14 0.49 -5.71
N TRP A 146 16.46 0.37 -7.01
CA TRP A 146 15.72 0.96 -8.12
C TRP A 146 15.53 -0.04 -9.24
N SER A 147 14.30 -0.25 -9.70
CA SER A 147 14.04 -1.18 -10.78
C SER A 147 12.82 -0.80 -11.59
N TRP A 148 12.86 -1.13 -12.89
CA TRP A 148 11.71 -1.15 -13.79
C TRP A 148 11.44 -2.57 -14.27
N PHE A 149 10.17 -2.94 -14.33
CA PHE A 149 9.69 -4.23 -14.81
C PHE A 149 8.64 -4.01 -15.89
N ASN A 150 8.75 -4.71 -17.02
CA ASN A 150 7.72 -4.70 -18.06
C ASN A 150 6.49 -5.49 -17.59
N ALA A 151 5.29 -5.11 -18.04
CA ALA A 151 4.03 -5.74 -17.61
C ALA A 151 3.96 -7.26 -17.80
N GLY A 152 4.70 -7.80 -18.77
CA GLY A 152 4.78 -9.25 -19.02
C GLY A 152 5.72 -10.03 -18.09
N ASP A 153 6.56 -9.33 -17.31
CA ASP A 153 7.56 -10.00 -16.45
C ASP A 153 7.77 -9.22 -15.13
N PRO A 154 7.05 -9.57 -14.05
CA PRO A 154 7.19 -8.93 -12.76
C PRO A 154 8.43 -9.38 -11.97
N VAL A 155 9.22 -10.32 -12.50
CA VAL A 155 10.37 -10.92 -11.82
C VAL A 155 11.69 -10.39 -12.33
N LYS A 156 11.83 -10.24 -13.66
CA LYS A 156 13.07 -9.81 -14.27
C LYS A 156 13.04 -8.34 -14.60
N THR A 157 13.84 -7.55 -13.88
CA THR A 157 14.03 -6.13 -14.19
C THR A 157 14.73 -5.94 -15.55
N THR A 158 14.35 -4.87 -16.25
CA THR A 158 15.07 -4.41 -17.45
C THR A 158 16.00 -3.23 -17.15
N SER A 159 15.99 -2.72 -15.90
CA SER A 159 16.96 -1.72 -15.47
C SER A 159 18.37 -2.29 -15.38
N THR A 160 19.35 -1.51 -15.74
CA THR A 160 20.78 -1.89 -15.77
C THR A 160 21.61 -1.15 -14.73
N SER A 161 21.22 0.08 -14.41
CA SER A 161 21.86 0.91 -13.40
C SER A 161 20.92 2.02 -12.94
N PHE A 162 20.83 2.24 -11.64
CA PHE A 162 20.02 3.33 -11.10
C PHE A 162 20.53 4.71 -11.59
N ARG A 163 21.81 4.85 -11.85
CA ARG A 163 22.40 6.12 -12.28
C ARG A 163 21.96 6.53 -13.67
N SER A 164 21.92 5.58 -14.63
CA SER A 164 21.48 5.85 -16.00
C SER A 164 19.96 5.86 -16.15
N ASP A 165 19.27 4.96 -15.44
CA ASP A 165 17.88 4.63 -15.74
C ASP A 165 16.88 5.37 -14.85
N CYS A 166 17.30 5.81 -13.65
CA CYS A 166 16.37 6.33 -12.63
C CYS A 166 16.75 7.72 -12.09
N LEU A 167 18.04 7.92 -11.80
CA LEU A 167 18.52 9.05 -11.02
C LEU A 167 18.15 10.41 -11.63
N GLY A 168 18.29 10.56 -12.96
CA GLY A 168 18.03 11.83 -13.65
C GLY A 168 16.63 12.38 -13.37
N CYS A 169 15.61 11.52 -13.37
CA CYS A 169 14.23 11.89 -13.04
C CYS A 169 14.01 12.15 -11.56
N HIS A 170 14.82 11.56 -10.66
CA HIS A 170 14.62 11.66 -9.23
C HIS A 170 15.46 12.73 -8.52
N ILE A 171 16.45 13.33 -9.20
CA ILE A 171 17.28 14.44 -8.65
C ILE A 171 16.42 15.57 -8.05
N PRO A 172 15.34 16.06 -8.71
CA PRO A 172 14.51 17.14 -8.14
C PRO A 172 13.80 16.75 -6.83
N ALA A 173 13.61 15.46 -6.58
CA ALA A 173 12.97 14.94 -5.37
C ALA A 173 13.96 14.55 -4.26
N LYS A 174 15.26 14.88 -4.40
CA LYS A 174 16.29 14.53 -3.41
C LYS A 174 15.97 15.00 -1.99
N ALA A 175 15.38 16.19 -1.85
CA ALA A 175 15.03 16.79 -0.56
C ALA A 175 13.92 16.02 0.19
N THR A 176 13.12 15.23 -0.52
CA THR A 176 12.03 14.40 -0.01
C THR A 176 12.37 12.92 -0.09
N ASP A 177 13.64 12.60 0.19
CA ASP A 177 14.16 11.23 0.18
C ASP A 177 14.00 10.54 -1.19
N TRP A 178 14.22 11.31 -2.28
CA TRP A 178 14.16 10.89 -3.68
C TRP A 178 12.75 10.55 -4.20
N ILE A 179 11.68 10.83 -3.45
CA ILE A 179 10.31 10.53 -3.81
C ILE A 179 9.53 11.83 -4.05
N TYR A 180 8.80 11.91 -5.16
CA TYR A 180 7.85 13.00 -5.42
C TYR A 180 6.65 12.85 -4.51
N VAL A 181 6.56 13.67 -3.47
CA VAL A 181 5.51 13.56 -2.43
C VAL A 181 4.34 14.52 -2.66
N GLN A 182 4.51 15.53 -3.51
CA GLN A 182 3.57 16.65 -3.65
C GLN A 182 2.17 16.21 -4.10
N GLY A 183 2.11 15.22 -4.98
CA GLY A 183 0.86 14.70 -5.56
C GLY A 183 0.21 13.57 -4.76
N TYR A 184 0.79 13.15 -3.64
CA TYR A 184 0.35 11.98 -2.90
C TYR A 184 -0.28 12.36 -1.56
N PRO A 185 -1.63 12.37 -1.44
CA PRO A 185 -2.32 12.71 -0.19
C PRO A 185 -1.87 11.88 1.00
N GLY A 186 -1.57 10.59 0.76
CA GLY A 186 -1.09 9.67 1.80
C GLY A 186 0.25 10.05 2.43
N LEU A 187 1.05 10.91 1.79
CA LEU A 187 2.36 11.37 2.27
C LEU A 187 2.35 12.81 2.80
N LYS A 188 1.23 13.54 2.72
CA LYS A 188 1.13 14.89 3.28
C LYS A 188 1.18 14.84 4.80
N LYS A 189 1.96 15.77 5.38
CA LYS A 189 2.01 16.04 6.82
C LYS A 189 0.78 16.84 7.26
#